data_cb3e8ce96a5acf3c1173cc9bfa3e9f38
#
_entry.id   cb3e8ce96a5acf3c1173cc9bfa3e9f38
#
_cell.length_a   1.000
_cell.length_b   1.000
_cell.length_c   1.000
_cell.angle_alpha   90.00
_cell.angle_beta   90.00
_cell.angle_gamma   90.00
#
_symmetry.space_group_name_H-M   'P 1'
#
loop_
_entity.id
_entity.type
_entity.pdbx_description
1 polymer ?
#
loop_
_entity_poly.entity_id
_entity_poly.type
_entity_poly.pdbx_seq_one_letter_code
_entity_poly.pdbx_strand_id
1 'polypeptide(L)'
;MNSARAKRIDIISDTHGYLSPALLDELKGADLIIHAGDLTSEMDYEHLCTIAPVRAVLGNNDYYRDYGPDVDRLALFTYEGLKFAVAHYREDLPVGSVDVAINGHTHVTKEAQVGRCLVLNPGSASYPRGTRGPTMARMLVKDGKILSTNFIDLE
;
A
#
# COMPACT_ATOMS: atom_id res chain seq x y z
N MET A 1 8.41 1.42 27.97
CA MET A 1 8.13 1.37 27.30
C MET A 1 7.51 1.03 26.48
N ASN A 2 7.13 0.88 26.41
CA ASN A 2 6.57 0.72 25.67
C ASN A 2 6.16 0.16 24.80
N SER A 3 6.26 -0.25 25.48
CA SER A 3 6.03 -0.99 24.68
C SER A 3 5.24 -0.95 23.75
N ALA A 4 5.43 -1.12 23.28
CA ALA A 4 4.87 -0.66 22.10
C ALA A 4 3.78 -1.54 21.61
N ARG A 5 2.69 -0.93 21.18
CA ARG A 5 1.62 -1.60 20.49
C ARG A 5 2.04 -1.99 19.07
N ALA A 6 1.34 -2.92 18.45
CA ALA A 6 1.50 -3.22 17.05
C ALA A 6 1.22 -1.97 16.22
N LYS A 7 1.94 -1.81 15.12
CA LYS A 7 1.72 -0.73 14.16
C LYS A 7 0.79 -1.21 13.06
N ARG A 8 -0.10 -0.32 12.66
CA ARG A 8 -1.09 -0.62 11.62
C ARG A 8 -0.68 0.04 10.32
N ILE A 9 -0.47 -0.78 9.31
CA ILE A 9 -0.15 -0.33 7.95
C ILE A 9 -1.38 -0.56 7.09
N ASP A 10 -1.91 0.50 6.50
CA ASP A 10 -3.00 0.39 5.54
C ASP A 10 -2.43 0.52 4.14
N ILE A 11 -2.73 -0.46 3.29
CA ILE A 11 -2.13 -0.62 1.96
C ILE A 11 -3.23 -0.47 0.92
N ILE A 12 -3.06 0.51 0.03
CA ILE A 12 -4.04 0.83 -1.01
C ILE A 12 -3.34 0.97 -2.35
N SER A 13 -4.09 0.89 -3.43
CA SER A 13 -3.54 1.05 -4.77
C SER A 13 -4.63 1.43 -5.76
N ASP A 14 -4.19 2.00 -6.89
CA ASP A 14 -5.05 2.21 -8.06
C ASP A 14 -6.32 2.97 -7.72
N THR A 15 -6.17 4.09 -7.01
CA THR A 15 -7.29 4.93 -6.61
C THR A 15 -7.78 5.82 -7.76
N HIS A 16 -6.93 6.10 -8.74
CA HIS A 16 -7.29 6.80 -9.98
C HIS A 16 -8.06 8.10 -9.74
N GLY A 17 -7.57 8.91 -8.80
CA GLY A 17 -8.16 10.23 -8.54
C GLY A 17 -9.43 10.22 -7.72
N TYR A 18 -9.71 9.11 -7.04
CA TYR A 18 -10.92 9.00 -6.21
C TYR A 18 -10.62 8.32 -4.87
N LEU A 19 -10.88 9.04 -3.79
CA LEU A 19 -10.82 8.49 -2.44
C LEU A 19 -12.25 8.42 -1.91
N SER A 20 -12.82 7.23 -1.87
CA SER A 20 -14.22 7.05 -1.46
C SER A 20 -14.41 7.37 0.03
N PRO A 21 -15.62 7.74 0.46
CA PRO A 21 -15.90 7.92 1.89
C PRO A 21 -15.60 6.66 2.71
N ALA A 22 -15.89 5.47 2.17
CA ALA A 22 -15.59 4.21 2.85
C ALA A 22 -14.09 4.03 3.05
N LEU A 23 -13.28 4.34 2.02
CA LEU A 23 -11.82 4.28 2.13
C LEU A 23 -11.30 5.24 3.17
N LEU A 24 -11.74 6.50 3.11
CA LEU A 24 -11.28 7.53 4.05
C LEU A 24 -11.64 7.17 5.49
N ASP A 25 -12.80 6.56 5.69
CA ASP A 25 -13.23 6.13 7.02
C ASP A 25 -12.33 5.00 7.54
N GLU A 26 -12.01 4.02 6.69
CA GLU A 26 -11.12 2.92 7.06
C GLU A 26 -9.70 3.38 7.39
N LEU A 27 -9.20 4.40 6.70
CA LEU A 27 -7.83 4.87 6.90
C LEU A 27 -7.60 5.60 8.22
N LYS A 28 -8.67 5.99 8.91
CA LYS A 28 -8.53 6.66 10.21
C LYS A 28 -7.83 5.75 11.21
N GLY A 29 -6.78 6.26 11.83
CA GLY A 29 -6.01 5.51 12.81
C GLY A 29 -4.86 4.70 12.23
N ALA A 30 -4.60 4.78 10.93
CA ALA A 30 -3.43 4.15 10.33
C ALA A 30 -2.15 4.77 10.89
N ASP A 31 -1.13 3.95 11.11
CA ASP A 31 0.21 4.43 11.48
C ASP A 31 1.05 4.73 10.24
N LEU A 32 0.78 4.03 9.15
CA LEU A 32 1.46 4.22 7.86
C LEU A 32 0.48 3.86 6.75
N ILE A 33 0.46 4.65 5.69
CA ILE A 33 -0.31 4.35 4.48
C ILE A 33 0.69 4.05 3.37
N ILE A 34 0.50 2.92 2.67
CA ILE A 34 1.29 2.57 1.48
C ILE A 34 0.36 2.63 0.28
N HIS A 35 0.78 3.34 -0.77
CA HIS A 35 0.04 3.42 -2.03
C HIS A 35 0.89 2.87 -3.16
N ALA A 36 0.41 1.82 -3.80
CA ALA A 36 1.19 1.07 -4.79
C ALA A 36 1.02 1.60 -6.22
N GLY A 37 0.67 2.88 -6.39
CA GLY A 37 0.68 3.53 -7.70
C GLY A 37 -0.70 3.74 -8.32
N ASP A 38 -0.72 4.56 -9.37
CA ASP A 38 -1.94 5.03 -10.04
C ASP A 38 -2.84 5.81 -9.09
N LEU A 39 -2.22 6.75 -8.40
CA LEU A 39 -2.89 7.72 -7.54
C LEU A 39 -3.59 8.79 -8.38
N THR A 40 -2.92 9.30 -9.38
CA THR A 40 -3.37 10.24 -10.43
C THR A 40 -3.96 11.56 -9.93
N SER A 41 -3.61 11.98 -8.72
CA SER A 41 -4.09 13.23 -8.14
C SER A 41 -3.16 13.69 -7.03
N GLU A 42 -2.54 14.85 -7.22
CA GLU A 42 -1.71 15.47 -6.18
C GLU A 42 -2.53 15.85 -4.96
N MET A 43 -3.79 16.29 -5.17
CA MET A 43 -4.69 16.61 -4.07
C MET A 43 -4.99 15.39 -3.20
N ASP A 44 -5.18 14.24 -3.83
CA ASP A 44 -5.44 13.00 -3.10
C ASP A 44 -4.21 12.59 -2.30
N TYR A 45 -3.01 12.75 -2.88
CA TYR A 45 -1.77 12.46 -2.16
C TYR A 45 -1.65 13.34 -0.92
N GLU A 46 -1.91 14.65 -1.06
CA GLU A 46 -1.86 15.57 0.06
C GLU A 46 -2.90 15.21 1.12
N HIS A 47 -4.09 14.82 0.68
CA HIS A 47 -5.15 14.39 1.60
C HIS A 47 -4.70 13.18 2.41
N LEU A 48 -4.14 12.17 1.77
CA LEU A 48 -3.63 10.98 2.46
C LEU A 48 -2.56 11.35 3.48
N CYS A 49 -1.67 12.29 3.14
CA CYS A 49 -0.62 12.75 4.04
C CYS A 49 -1.16 13.44 5.28
N THR A 50 -2.40 13.94 5.27
CA THR A 50 -3.02 14.52 6.48
C THR A 50 -3.52 13.44 7.44
N ILE A 51 -3.68 12.20 6.95
CA ILE A 51 -4.20 11.09 7.76
C ILE A 51 -3.07 10.37 8.49
N ALA A 52 -1.98 10.07 7.77
CA ALA A 52 -0.82 9.34 8.30
C ALA A 52 0.37 9.56 7.37
N PRO A 53 1.61 9.20 7.79
CA PRO A 53 2.73 9.17 6.86
C PRO A 53 2.41 8.26 5.67
N VAL A 54 2.83 8.66 4.47
CA VAL A 54 2.53 7.94 3.23
C VAL A 54 3.83 7.52 2.56
N ARG A 55 3.89 6.25 2.14
CA ARG A 55 4.90 5.74 1.21
C ARG A 55 4.16 5.38 -0.08
N ALA A 56 4.44 6.11 -1.14
CA ALA A 56 3.76 5.93 -2.41
C ALA A 56 4.77 5.71 -3.53
N VAL A 57 4.32 5.07 -4.60
CA VAL A 57 5.11 4.91 -5.82
C VAL A 57 4.30 5.41 -7.02
N LEU A 58 5.01 5.65 -8.13
CA LEU A 58 4.40 6.07 -9.37
C LEU A 58 3.93 4.85 -10.15
N GLY A 59 2.65 4.85 -10.53
CA GLY A 59 2.11 3.86 -11.44
C GLY A 59 2.19 4.34 -12.89
N ASN A 60 1.70 3.52 -13.82
CA ASN A 60 1.77 3.85 -15.24
C ASN A 60 0.91 5.07 -15.63
N ASN A 61 -0.06 5.41 -14.79
CA ASN A 61 -0.91 6.59 -15.02
C ASN A 61 -0.46 7.83 -14.25
N ASP A 62 0.68 7.76 -13.56
CA ASP A 62 1.21 8.88 -12.77
C ASP A 62 2.34 9.64 -13.46
N TYR A 63 2.63 9.34 -14.71
CA TYR A 63 3.84 9.87 -15.36
C TYR A 63 3.84 11.39 -15.56
N TYR A 64 2.69 12.06 -15.48
CA TYR A 64 2.58 13.52 -15.49
C TYR A 64 2.55 14.11 -14.08
N ARG A 65 2.57 13.28 -13.05
CA ARG A 65 2.33 13.75 -11.69
C ARG A 65 3.62 14.03 -10.95
N ASP A 66 3.53 14.93 -10.00
CA ASP A 66 4.65 15.28 -9.13
C ASP A 66 4.17 15.25 -7.69
N TYR A 67 4.58 14.22 -6.97
CA TYR A 67 4.27 14.06 -5.54
C TYR A 67 5.48 14.41 -4.67
N GLY A 68 6.51 15.04 -5.25
CA GLY A 68 7.72 15.38 -4.55
C GLY A 68 8.85 14.37 -4.79
N PRO A 69 10.06 14.71 -4.30
CA PRO A 69 11.25 13.90 -4.60
C PRO A 69 11.27 12.53 -3.93
N ASP A 70 10.43 12.32 -2.92
CA ASP A 70 10.40 11.05 -2.18
C ASP A 70 9.55 9.98 -2.86
N VAL A 71 8.81 10.33 -3.91
CA VAL A 71 7.93 9.38 -4.62
C VAL A 71 8.55 9.05 -5.98
N ASP A 72 8.88 7.77 -6.17
CA ASP A 72 9.50 7.26 -7.38
C ASP A 72 8.79 5.98 -7.78
N ARG A 73 9.30 5.25 -8.75
CA ARG A 73 8.70 4.00 -9.23
C ARG A 73 8.92 2.83 -8.28
N LEU A 74 9.95 2.90 -7.45
CA LEU A 74 10.29 1.88 -6.47
C LEU A 74 10.56 2.56 -5.14
N ALA A 75 9.94 2.07 -4.08
CA ALA A 75 10.24 2.51 -2.71
C ALA A 75 10.83 1.33 -1.94
N LEU A 76 11.97 1.57 -1.31
CA LEU A 76 12.63 0.60 -0.44
C LEU A 76 12.80 1.26 0.92
N PHE A 77 12.28 0.62 1.96
CA PHE A 77 12.38 1.18 3.31
C PHE A 77 12.25 0.09 4.35
N THR A 78 12.66 0.41 5.57
CA THR A 78 12.50 -0.47 6.73
C THR A 78 11.46 0.15 7.65
N TYR A 79 10.53 -0.68 8.13
CA TYR A 79 9.50 -0.23 9.06
C TYR A 79 9.28 -1.33 10.09
N GLU A 80 9.37 -0.98 11.37
CA GLU A 80 9.22 -1.92 12.49
C GLU A 80 10.10 -3.16 12.34
N GLY A 81 11.32 -2.98 11.84
CA GLY A 81 12.27 -4.07 11.68
C GLY A 81 12.06 -4.93 10.44
N LEU A 82 11.09 -4.60 9.59
CA LEU A 82 10.82 -5.34 8.35
C LEU A 82 11.26 -4.52 7.15
N LYS A 83 11.83 -5.20 6.16
CA LYS A 83 12.24 -4.58 4.90
C LYS A 83 11.09 -4.65 3.90
N PHE A 84 10.69 -3.48 3.40
CA PHE A 84 9.59 -3.33 2.45
C PHE A 84 10.10 -2.89 1.09
N ALA A 85 9.47 -3.40 0.04
CA ALA A 85 9.59 -2.87 -1.31
C ALA A 85 8.19 -2.63 -1.85
N VAL A 86 8.01 -1.49 -2.51
CA VAL A 86 6.74 -1.14 -3.15
C VAL A 86 7.03 -0.72 -4.58
N ALA A 87 6.32 -1.29 -5.54
CA ALA A 87 6.38 -0.93 -6.95
C ALA A 87 5.01 -1.17 -7.56
N HIS A 88 4.68 -0.44 -8.63
CA HIS A 88 3.36 -0.63 -9.26
C HIS A 88 3.25 -1.99 -9.94
N TYR A 89 4.35 -2.44 -10.58
CA TYR A 89 4.40 -3.73 -11.28
C TYR A 89 5.09 -4.79 -10.44
N ARG A 90 4.50 -6.00 -10.46
CA ARG A 90 5.04 -7.15 -9.72
C ARG A 90 6.49 -7.48 -10.13
N GLU A 91 6.80 -7.39 -11.41
CA GLU A 91 8.12 -7.74 -11.93
C GLU A 91 9.24 -6.79 -11.49
N ASP A 92 8.90 -5.60 -11.00
CA ASP A 92 9.89 -4.64 -10.54
C ASP A 92 10.28 -4.83 -9.06
N LEU A 93 9.65 -5.77 -8.36
CA LEU A 93 9.88 -5.99 -6.94
C LEU A 93 11.10 -6.89 -6.70
N PRO A 94 12.05 -6.46 -5.84
CA PRO A 94 13.20 -7.31 -5.47
C PRO A 94 12.81 -8.31 -4.39
N VAL A 95 11.98 -9.29 -4.75
CA VAL A 95 11.34 -10.23 -3.81
C VAL A 95 12.35 -10.99 -2.95
N GLY A 96 13.52 -11.34 -3.52
CA GLY A 96 14.55 -12.06 -2.78
C GLY A 96 15.29 -11.24 -1.73
N SER A 97 15.08 -9.93 -1.69
CA SER A 97 15.86 -9.01 -0.86
C SER A 97 15.05 -8.34 0.25
N VAL A 98 13.74 -8.58 0.32
CA VAL A 98 12.85 -7.89 1.27
C VAL A 98 11.94 -8.89 1.98
N ASP A 99 11.32 -8.43 3.06
CA ASP A 99 10.38 -9.22 3.83
C ASP A 99 8.95 -9.08 3.32
N VAL A 100 8.62 -7.90 2.78
CA VAL A 100 7.29 -7.60 2.24
C VAL A 100 7.46 -6.89 0.91
N ALA A 101 6.79 -7.37 -0.12
CA ALA A 101 6.81 -6.77 -1.46
C ALA A 101 5.38 -6.48 -1.89
N ILE A 102 5.09 -5.23 -2.20
CA ILE A 102 3.73 -4.75 -2.46
C ILE A 102 3.66 -4.20 -3.88
N ASN A 103 2.65 -4.63 -4.63
CA ASN A 103 2.38 -4.10 -5.96
C ASN A 103 0.89 -3.84 -6.15
N GLY A 104 0.55 -3.17 -7.24
CA GLY A 104 -0.82 -2.91 -7.66
C GLY A 104 -1.03 -3.32 -9.10
N HIS A 105 -1.55 -2.41 -9.91
CA HIS A 105 -1.74 -2.51 -11.36
C HIS A 105 -2.88 -3.45 -11.82
N THR A 106 -2.96 -4.66 -11.30
CA THR A 106 -3.96 -5.63 -11.78
C THR A 106 -5.37 -5.35 -11.28
N HIS A 107 -5.51 -4.54 -10.23
CA HIS A 107 -6.79 -4.24 -9.55
C HIS A 107 -7.43 -5.49 -8.93
N VAL A 108 -6.62 -6.52 -8.64
CA VAL A 108 -7.10 -7.79 -8.06
C VAL A 108 -6.26 -8.12 -6.83
N THR A 109 -6.94 -8.49 -5.74
CA THR A 109 -6.26 -8.86 -4.50
C THR A 109 -5.40 -10.11 -4.73
N LYS A 110 -4.22 -10.12 -4.10
CA LYS A 110 -3.34 -11.28 -4.13
C LYS A 110 -2.44 -11.28 -2.91
N GLU A 111 -2.24 -12.46 -2.36
CA GLU A 111 -1.29 -12.67 -1.27
C GLU A 111 -0.56 -13.99 -1.53
N ALA A 112 0.77 -13.95 -1.52
CA ALA A 112 1.57 -15.13 -1.79
C ALA A 112 2.86 -15.08 -0.98
N GLN A 113 3.27 -16.22 -0.42
CA GLN A 113 4.54 -16.35 0.25
C GLN A 113 5.58 -16.86 -0.75
N VAL A 114 6.63 -16.08 -0.99
CA VAL A 114 7.70 -16.44 -1.91
C VAL A 114 9.02 -16.44 -1.11
N GLY A 115 9.50 -17.63 -0.75
CA GLY A 115 10.59 -17.74 0.20
C GLY A 115 10.17 -17.10 1.51
N ARG A 116 10.96 -16.17 2.04
CA ARG A 116 10.61 -15.44 3.26
C ARG A 116 9.81 -14.17 2.99
N CYS A 117 9.59 -13.83 1.73
CA CYS A 117 8.92 -12.59 1.34
C CYS A 117 7.42 -12.80 1.19
N LEU A 118 6.63 -11.95 1.83
CA LEU A 118 5.21 -11.88 1.60
C LEU A 118 4.96 -10.91 0.44
N VAL A 119 4.37 -11.41 -0.65
CA VAL A 119 4.02 -10.61 -1.83
C VAL A 119 2.54 -10.29 -1.76
N LEU A 120 2.18 -9.02 -1.84
CA LEU A 120 0.84 -8.55 -1.56
C LEU A 120 0.38 -7.54 -2.61
N ASN A 121 -0.85 -7.73 -3.11
CA ASN A 121 -1.57 -6.75 -3.92
C ASN A 121 -2.88 -6.43 -3.20
N PRO A 122 -3.11 -5.18 -2.79
CA PRO A 122 -4.33 -4.84 -2.04
C PRO A 122 -5.60 -4.79 -2.89
N GLY A 123 -5.48 -4.98 -4.20
CA GLY A 123 -6.57 -4.70 -5.13
C GLY A 123 -6.69 -3.20 -5.38
N SER A 124 -7.74 -2.80 -6.09
CA SER A 124 -8.01 -1.37 -6.30
C SER A 124 -9.04 -0.87 -5.29
N ALA A 125 -8.75 0.28 -4.71
CA ALA A 125 -9.67 0.90 -3.76
C ALA A 125 -10.86 1.56 -4.47
N SER A 126 -10.81 1.73 -5.79
CA SER A 126 -11.79 2.51 -6.54
C SER A 126 -12.32 1.80 -7.79
N TYR A 127 -11.46 1.05 -8.49
CA TYR A 127 -11.79 0.46 -9.80
C TYR A 127 -11.42 -1.03 -9.81
N PRO A 128 -12.13 -1.86 -9.04
CA PRO A 128 -11.79 -3.28 -8.94
C PRO A 128 -12.01 -4.02 -10.25
N ARG A 129 -11.24 -5.11 -10.41
CA ARG A 129 -11.43 -6.06 -11.49
C ARG A 129 -11.74 -7.42 -10.87
N GLY A 130 -12.37 -8.30 -11.63
CA GLY A 130 -12.83 -9.57 -11.10
C GLY A 130 -14.17 -9.43 -10.40
N THR A 131 -14.44 -10.31 -9.44
CA THR A 131 -15.76 -10.41 -8.80
C THR A 131 -15.83 -9.74 -7.42
N ARG A 132 -14.69 -9.44 -6.82
CA ARG A 132 -14.64 -8.75 -5.52
C ARG A 132 -14.70 -7.25 -5.77
N GLY A 133 -15.45 -6.50 -5.02
CA GLY A 133 -15.55 -5.05 -5.14
C GLY A 133 -14.26 -4.32 -4.77
N PRO A 134 -14.32 -3.01 -4.50
CA PRO A 134 -13.13 -2.26 -4.10
C PRO A 134 -12.60 -2.75 -2.77
N THR A 135 -11.27 -2.80 -2.66
CA THR A 135 -10.59 -3.39 -1.50
C THR A 135 -9.37 -2.58 -1.10
N MET A 136 -8.92 -2.83 0.12
CA MET A 136 -7.62 -2.44 0.62
C MET A 136 -7.06 -3.60 1.44
N ALA A 137 -5.80 -3.51 1.84
CA ALA A 137 -5.21 -4.47 2.77
C ALA A 137 -4.80 -3.76 4.04
N ARG A 138 -4.81 -4.49 5.15
CA ARG A 138 -4.34 -3.99 6.45
C ARG A 138 -3.38 -5.00 7.04
N MET A 139 -2.21 -4.51 7.44
CA MET A 139 -1.17 -5.34 8.04
C MET A 139 -0.85 -4.80 9.42
N LEU A 140 -0.79 -5.68 10.40
CA LEU A 140 -0.29 -5.34 11.73
C LEU A 140 1.11 -5.91 11.88
N VAL A 141 2.04 -5.06 12.32
CA VAL A 141 3.44 -5.44 12.47
C VAL A 141 3.96 -5.01 13.83
N LYS A 142 4.94 -5.75 14.35
CA LYS A 142 5.57 -5.44 15.62
C LYS A 142 6.89 -6.19 15.73
N ASP A 143 7.96 -5.49 16.10
CA ASP A 143 9.26 -6.10 16.43
C ASP A 143 9.78 -7.04 15.34
N GLY A 144 9.72 -6.61 14.08
CA GLY A 144 10.23 -7.38 12.95
C GLY A 144 9.33 -8.53 12.53
N LYS A 145 8.07 -8.54 12.98
CA LYS A 145 7.13 -9.62 12.67
C LYS A 145 5.84 -9.08 12.10
N ILE A 146 5.28 -9.80 11.12
CA ILE A 146 3.94 -9.57 10.61
C ILE A 146 2.99 -10.36 11.51
N LEU A 147 2.11 -9.64 12.21
CA LEU A 147 1.15 -10.29 13.12
C LEU A 147 -0.11 -10.73 12.37
N SER A 148 -0.55 -9.96 11.40
CA SER A 148 -1.72 -10.29 10.59
C SER A 148 -1.72 -9.51 9.29
N THR A 149 -2.39 -10.05 8.28
CA THR A 149 -2.64 -9.39 7.00
C THR A 149 -4.07 -9.73 6.61
N ASN A 150 -4.88 -8.71 6.37
CA ASN A 150 -6.29 -8.89 6.00
C ASN A 150 -6.64 -7.98 4.84
N PHE A 151 -7.49 -8.48 3.94
CA PHE A 151 -8.14 -7.65 2.94
C PHE A 151 -9.44 -7.12 3.52
N ILE A 152 -9.74 -5.85 3.20
CA ILE A 152 -10.93 -5.17 3.70
C ILE A 152 -11.75 -4.74 2.49
N ASP A 153 -13.02 -5.14 2.47
CA ASP A 153 -13.95 -4.71 1.44
C ASP A 153 -14.45 -3.30 1.75
N LEU A 154 -14.46 -2.45 0.74
CA LEU A 154 -14.82 -1.03 0.88
C LEU A 154 -16.25 -0.73 0.46
N GLU A 155 -17.05 -1.77 0.34
CA GLU A 155 -18.48 -1.62 0.06
C GLU A 155 -19.31 -2.27 1.15
#